data_85a16f5f5ddd9604f40135c3d6cdf414
#
_entry.id   85a16f5f5ddd9604f40135c3d6cdf414
#
_cell.length_a   1.000
_cell.length_b   1.000
_cell.length_c   1.000
_cell.angle_alpha   90.00
_cell.angle_beta   90.00
_cell.angle_gamma   90.00
#
_symmetry.space_group_name_H-M   'P 1'
#
loop_
_entity.id
_entity.type
_entity.pdbx_description
1 polymer ?
#
loop_
_entity_poly.entity_id
_entity_poly.type
_entity_poly.pdbx_seq_one_letter_code
_entity_poly.pdbx_strand_id
1 'polypeptide(L)'
;KDNTIYLTFFDKDAKMLQNEYRQVNEKSSFIADLGFVKDYKPTNSNKKNILHFFSKFNLDLDLSNYISSNLDIALERINNDTYLKVFDTVIPGNEVKPKDLDLLTNQITLNLDHEKFNFVGGVKAFEDLHKQNSDRYQFILPYYNFSTNLSDNYLSGETNFLSSGSN
;
A
#
# COMPACT_ATOMS: atom_id res chain seq x y z
N LYS A 1 -4.19 -14.48 14.53
CA LYS A 1 -4.37 -14.92 13.13
C LYS A 1 -5.85 -15.00 12.83
N ASP A 2 -6.26 -14.42 11.73
CA ASP A 2 -7.63 -14.47 11.24
C ASP A 2 -7.60 -14.74 9.73
N ASN A 3 -8.60 -15.50 9.25
CA ASN A 3 -8.71 -15.85 7.84
C ASN A 3 -10.20 -15.91 7.45
N THR A 4 -10.59 -15.02 6.53
CA THR A 4 -11.98 -14.92 6.10
C THR A 4 -12.08 -15.22 4.61
N ILE A 5 -12.99 -16.10 4.25
CA ILE A 5 -13.25 -16.48 2.86
C ILE A 5 -14.64 -16.00 2.45
N TYR A 6 -14.71 -15.29 1.34
CA TYR A 6 -15.95 -14.82 0.72
C TYR A 6 -16.16 -15.52 -0.61
N LEU A 7 -17.38 -15.96 -0.85
CA LEU A 7 -17.83 -16.53 -2.13
C LEU A 7 -18.97 -15.67 -2.67
N THR A 8 -18.78 -15.10 -3.84
CA THR A 8 -19.80 -14.28 -4.50
C THR A 8 -20.15 -14.89 -5.86
N PHE A 9 -21.44 -15.04 -6.11
CA PHE A 9 -21.99 -15.53 -7.38
C PHE A 9 -22.64 -14.35 -8.10
N PHE A 10 -22.27 -14.14 -9.34
CA PHE A 10 -22.82 -13.08 -10.19
C PHE A 10 -23.77 -13.67 -11.22
N ASP A 11 -24.70 -12.86 -11.69
CA ASP A 11 -25.47 -13.18 -12.88
C ASP A 11 -24.51 -13.47 -14.05
N LYS A 12 -24.84 -14.39 -14.94
CA LYS A 12 -24.00 -14.80 -16.09
C LYS A 12 -22.79 -15.68 -15.76
N ASP A 13 -22.92 -16.55 -14.78
CA ASP A 13 -21.96 -17.61 -14.42
C ASP A 13 -20.62 -17.17 -13.83
N ALA A 14 -20.32 -15.89 -13.68
CA ALA A 14 -19.10 -15.44 -13.04
C ALA A 14 -19.13 -15.76 -11.54
N LYS A 15 -18.00 -16.20 -11.00
CA LYS A 15 -17.83 -16.53 -9.58
C LYS A 15 -16.59 -15.88 -9.04
N MET A 16 -16.71 -15.26 -7.86
CA MET A 16 -15.59 -14.65 -7.16
C MET A 16 -15.30 -15.38 -5.88
N LEU A 17 -14.04 -15.76 -5.70
CA LEU A 17 -13.48 -16.23 -4.45
C LEU A 17 -12.55 -15.16 -3.92
N GLN A 18 -12.77 -14.72 -2.68
CA GLN A 18 -11.86 -13.83 -1.96
C GLN A 18 -11.37 -14.48 -0.69
N ASN A 19 -10.13 -14.17 -0.33
CA ASN A 19 -9.52 -14.59 0.91
C ASN A 19 -8.83 -13.40 1.56
N GLU A 20 -9.32 -12.98 2.71
CA GLU A 20 -8.66 -12.00 3.57
C GLU A 20 -7.91 -12.74 4.68
N TYR A 21 -6.62 -12.49 4.79
CA TYR A 21 -5.76 -13.03 5.83
C TYR A 21 -5.17 -11.91 6.67
N ARG A 22 -5.25 -12.06 8.00
CA ARG A 22 -4.68 -11.12 8.97
C ARG A 22 -3.80 -11.86 9.97
N GLN A 23 -2.65 -11.31 10.25
CA GLN A 23 -1.76 -11.79 11.32
C GLN A 23 -1.18 -10.59 12.06
N VAL A 24 -1.30 -10.61 13.38
CA VAL A 24 -0.65 -9.64 14.27
C VAL A 24 0.23 -10.42 15.21
N ASN A 25 1.47 -9.98 15.34
CA ASN A 25 2.46 -10.43 16.31
C ASN A 25 2.87 -9.21 17.14
N GLU A 26 3.72 -9.42 18.16
CA GLU A 26 4.17 -8.35 19.06
C GLU A 26 4.83 -7.17 18.31
N LYS A 27 5.67 -7.46 17.31
CA LYS A 27 6.42 -6.45 16.55
C LYS A 27 6.06 -6.37 15.08
N SER A 28 5.04 -7.08 14.62
CA SER A 28 4.67 -7.05 13.20
C SER A 28 3.19 -7.29 12.99
N SER A 29 2.66 -6.67 11.95
CA SER A 29 1.32 -6.96 11.43
C SER A 29 1.37 -7.20 9.94
N PHE A 30 0.56 -8.14 9.48
CA PHE A 30 0.38 -8.46 8.08
C PHE A 30 -1.10 -8.63 7.77
N ILE A 31 -1.56 -7.97 6.72
CA ILE A 31 -2.89 -8.16 6.16
C ILE A 31 -2.76 -8.31 4.65
N ALA A 32 -3.47 -9.28 4.10
CA ALA A 32 -3.55 -9.51 2.66
C ALA A 32 -4.97 -9.84 2.24
N ASP A 33 -5.37 -9.34 1.09
CA ASP A 33 -6.63 -9.66 0.40
C ASP A 33 -6.32 -10.19 -0.99
N LEU A 34 -6.74 -11.39 -1.29
CA LEU A 34 -6.58 -12.05 -2.56
C LEU A 34 -7.98 -12.36 -3.12
N GLY A 35 -8.28 -11.84 -4.30
CA GLY A 35 -9.52 -12.15 -5.00
C GLY A 35 -9.30 -12.76 -6.38
N PHE A 36 -10.09 -13.75 -6.71
CA PHE A 36 -10.08 -14.40 -8.00
C PHE A 36 -11.51 -14.48 -8.56
N VAL A 37 -11.71 -13.92 -9.74
CA VAL A 37 -12.99 -14.00 -10.46
C VAL A 37 -12.82 -14.89 -11.68
N LYS A 38 -13.54 -15.99 -11.66
CA LYS A 38 -13.61 -16.95 -12.77
C LYS A 38 -14.71 -16.56 -13.75
N ASP A 39 -14.46 -16.78 -15.03
CA ASP A 39 -15.43 -16.62 -16.13
C ASP A 39 -16.01 -15.19 -16.26
N TYR A 40 -15.30 -14.15 -15.82
CA TYR A 40 -15.70 -12.76 -16.04
C TYR A 40 -15.80 -12.46 -17.54
N LYS A 41 -16.96 -11.99 -17.98
CA LYS A 41 -17.21 -11.63 -19.37
C LYS A 41 -17.50 -10.13 -19.50
N PRO A 42 -16.52 -9.30 -19.87
CA PRO A 42 -16.78 -7.91 -20.26
C PRO A 42 -17.69 -7.86 -21.50
N THR A 43 -18.39 -6.75 -21.67
CA THR A 43 -19.23 -6.53 -22.84
C THR A 43 -18.41 -6.70 -24.12
N ASN A 44 -18.88 -7.53 -25.06
CA ASN A 44 -18.24 -7.81 -26.35
C ASN A 44 -16.85 -8.45 -26.31
N SER A 45 -16.50 -9.19 -25.26
CA SER A 45 -15.23 -9.89 -25.18
C SER A 45 -15.37 -11.34 -24.70
N ASN A 46 -14.29 -12.11 -24.83
CA ASN A 46 -14.22 -13.48 -24.32
C ASN A 46 -14.19 -13.52 -22.77
N LYS A 47 -14.63 -14.63 -22.21
CA LYS A 47 -14.50 -14.91 -20.78
C LYS A 47 -13.04 -14.81 -20.35
N LYS A 48 -12.77 -14.16 -19.22
CA LYS A 48 -11.43 -13.98 -18.64
C LYS A 48 -11.44 -14.34 -17.17
N ASN A 49 -10.30 -14.80 -16.68
CA ASN A 49 -10.05 -14.92 -15.25
C ASN A 49 -9.31 -13.66 -14.81
N ILE A 50 -9.83 -13.01 -13.81
CA ILE A 50 -9.25 -11.78 -13.28
C ILE A 50 -8.98 -11.92 -11.79
N LEU A 51 -7.97 -11.22 -11.30
CA LEU A 51 -7.51 -11.32 -9.92
C LEU A 51 -7.05 -9.98 -9.38
N HIS A 52 -7.07 -9.89 -8.05
CA HIS A 52 -6.36 -8.86 -7.30
C HIS A 52 -5.51 -9.47 -6.18
N PHE A 53 -4.50 -8.74 -5.78
CA PHE A 53 -3.72 -8.95 -4.57
C PHE A 53 -3.41 -7.61 -3.94
N PHE A 54 -3.89 -7.41 -2.71
CA PHE A 54 -3.61 -6.22 -1.91
C PHE A 54 -2.99 -6.67 -0.60
N SER A 55 -1.94 -5.99 -0.14
CA SER A 55 -1.34 -6.34 1.13
C SER A 55 -0.68 -5.15 1.81
N LYS A 56 -0.63 -5.22 3.14
CA LYS A 56 0.18 -4.34 3.99
C LYS A 56 0.96 -5.17 5.00
N PHE A 57 2.19 -4.80 5.19
CA PHE A 57 3.08 -5.34 6.21
C PHE A 57 3.67 -4.18 7.00
N ASN A 58 3.59 -4.24 8.30
CA ASN A 58 4.26 -3.33 9.22
C ASN A 58 5.19 -4.14 10.10
N LEU A 59 6.40 -3.64 10.31
CA LEU A 59 7.41 -4.20 11.20
C LEU A 59 7.97 -3.11 12.09
N ASP A 60 7.81 -3.27 13.41
CA ASP A 60 8.55 -2.52 14.40
C ASP A 60 9.98 -3.08 14.49
N LEU A 61 10.95 -2.25 14.14
CA LEU A 61 12.38 -2.61 14.14
C LEU A 61 12.96 -2.63 15.56
N ASP A 62 12.25 -2.06 16.53
CA ASP A 62 12.61 -2.03 17.97
C ASP A 62 14.06 -1.54 18.19
N LEU A 63 14.43 -0.46 17.54
CA LEU A 63 15.76 0.13 17.71
C LEU A 63 15.86 0.85 19.05
N SER A 64 16.74 0.40 19.92
CA SER A 64 16.83 0.80 21.34
C SER A 64 17.02 2.30 21.61
N ASN A 65 17.52 3.05 20.62
CA ASN A 65 17.79 4.49 20.75
C ASN A 65 16.72 5.35 20.07
N TYR A 66 15.62 4.75 19.59
CA TYR A 66 14.55 5.45 18.90
C TYR A 66 13.25 5.39 19.70
N ILE A 67 12.43 6.43 19.59
CA ILE A 67 11.08 6.48 20.15
C ILE A 67 10.19 5.51 19.38
N SER A 68 10.33 5.50 18.05
CA SER A 68 9.72 4.51 17.17
C SER A 68 10.57 4.27 15.92
N SER A 69 10.52 3.05 15.42
CA SER A 69 11.24 2.65 14.22
C SER A 69 10.44 1.61 13.46
N ASN A 70 9.86 1.99 12.32
CA ASN A 70 8.92 1.15 11.60
C ASN A 70 9.28 1.01 10.12
N LEU A 71 9.15 -0.21 9.61
CA LEU A 71 9.19 -0.51 8.19
C LEU A 71 7.77 -0.87 7.72
N ASP A 72 7.25 -0.09 6.78
CA ASP A 72 5.93 -0.27 6.19
C ASP A 72 6.06 -0.68 4.72
N ILE A 73 5.36 -1.74 4.32
CA ILE A 73 5.28 -2.20 2.93
C ILE A 73 3.80 -2.29 2.55
N ALA A 74 3.42 -1.67 1.45
CA ALA A 74 2.09 -1.79 0.86
C ALA A 74 2.21 -2.18 -0.62
N LEU A 75 1.44 -3.20 -1.01
CA LEU A 75 1.41 -3.71 -2.37
C LEU A 75 -0.04 -3.79 -2.88
N GLU A 76 -0.25 -3.23 -4.06
CA GLU A 76 -1.53 -3.25 -4.76
C GLU A 76 -1.31 -3.80 -6.17
N ARG A 77 -2.00 -4.87 -6.53
CA ARG A 77 -1.89 -5.52 -7.83
C ARG A 77 -3.23 -6.02 -8.33
N ILE A 78 -3.51 -5.75 -9.60
CA ILE A 78 -4.63 -6.31 -10.34
C ILE A 78 -4.14 -6.74 -11.73
N ASN A 79 -4.87 -7.63 -12.39
CA ASN A 79 -4.56 -8.05 -13.75
C ASN A 79 -5.58 -7.54 -14.79
N ASN A 80 -6.49 -6.66 -14.39
CA ASN A 80 -7.48 -6.07 -15.29
C ASN A 80 -7.79 -4.63 -14.87
N ASP A 81 -7.62 -3.66 -15.76
CA ASP A 81 -7.67 -2.22 -15.46
C ASP A 81 -9.04 -1.73 -14.96
N THR A 82 -10.11 -2.42 -15.29
CA THR A 82 -11.46 -2.09 -14.84
C THR A 82 -11.87 -2.84 -13.57
N TYR A 83 -10.98 -3.66 -13.00
CA TYR A 83 -11.31 -4.55 -11.88
C TYR A 83 -11.90 -3.80 -10.70
N LEU A 84 -11.23 -2.75 -10.23
CA LEU A 84 -11.67 -1.98 -9.07
C LEU A 84 -13.02 -1.31 -9.31
N LYS A 85 -13.26 -0.74 -10.49
CA LYS A 85 -14.55 -0.11 -10.84
C LYS A 85 -15.71 -1.08 -10.87
N VAL A 86 -15.46 -2.30 -11.36
CA VAL A 86 -16.52 -3.32 -11.52
C VAL A 86 -16.85 -3.98 -10.18
N PHE A 87 -15.83 -4.22 -9.35
CA PHE A 87 -15.99 -5.00 -8.11
C PHE A 87 -15.86 -4.17 -6.83
N ASP A 88 -15.83 -2.84 -6.90
CA ASP A 88 -15.67 -1.96 -5.75
C ASP A 88 -16.63 -2.26 -4.60
N THR A 89 -17.91 -2.47 -4.93
CA THR A 89 -18.96 -2.75 -3.93
C THR A 89 -18.90 -4.17 -3.35
N VAL A 90 -18.20 -5.09 -4.02
CA VAL A 90 -18.09 -6.50 -3.63
C VAL A 90 -16.81 -6.76 -2.82
N ILE A 91 -15.74 -6.03 -3.12
CA ILE A 91 -14.50 -6.10 -2.34
C ILE A 91 -14.75 -5.50 -0.95
N PRO A 92 -14.52 -6.27 0.13
CA PRO A 92 -14.69 -5.74 1.48
C PRO A 92 -13.89 -4.45 1.71
N GLY A 93 -14.51 -3.50 2.39
CA GLY A 93 -13.86 -2.24 2.78
C GLY A 93 -12.87 -2.47 3.92
N ASN A 94 -11.69 -2.99 3.62
CA ASN A 94 -10.60 -3.22 4.58
C ASN A 94 -9.44 -2.24 4.35
N GLU A 95 -8.44 -2.29 5.23
CA GLU A 95 -7.29 -1.37 5.22
C GLU A 95 -6.37 -1.51 4.01
N VAL A 96 -6.43 -2.63 3.29
CA VAL A 96 -5.57 -2.92 2.14
C VAL A 96 -6.24 -2.64 0.81
N LYS A 97 -7.55 -2.44 0.79
CA LYS A 97 -8.27 -2.08 -0.43
C LYS A 97 -7.76 -0.73 -0.95
N PRO A 98 -7.38 -0.62 -2.24
CA PRO A 98 -7.00 0.64 -2.85
C PRO A 98 -8.07 1.72 -2.64
N LYS A 99 -7.65 2.92 -2.27
CA LYS A 99 -8.55 4.06 -2.08
C LYS A 99 -8.94 4.70 -3.41
N ASP A 100 -8.05 4.61 -4.39
CA ASP A 100 -8.26 5.13 -5.73
C ASP A 100 -8.62 3.97 -6.66
N LEU A 101 -9.64 4.13 -7.49
CA LEU A 101 -10.10 3.10 -8.42
C LEU A 101 -9.30 3.08 -9.74
N ASP A 102 -8.47 4.08 -9.94
CA ASP A 102 -7.72 4.32 -11.16
C ASP A 102 -6.20 4.33 -10.97
N LEU A 103 -5.75 4.39 -9.72
CA LEU A 103 -4.34 4.47 -9.38
C LEU A 103 -3.98 3.42 -8.32
N LEU A 104 -3.06 2.51 -8.65
CA LEU A 104 -2.47 1.60 -7.69
C LEU A 104 -1.19 2.19 -7.12
N THR A 105 -1.00 2.03 -5.81
CA THR A 105 0.18 2.55 -5.09
C THR A 105 0.94 1.41 -4.42
N ASN A 106 2.17 1.21 -4.85
CA ASN A 106 3.10 0.28 -4.20
C ASN A 106 4.19 1.08 -3.49
N GLN A 107 4.44 0.78 -2.23
CA GLN A 107 5.42 1.56 -1.46
C GLN A 107 6.15 0.72 -0.41
N ILE A 108 7.38 1.14 -0.14
CA ILE A 108 8.18 0.72 1.01
C ILE A 108 8.61 2.00 1.71
N THR A 109 8.30 2.11 3.00
CA THR A 109 8.60 3.30 3.80
C THR A 109 9.30 2.90 5.09
N LEU A 110 10.41 3.55 5.41
CA LEU A 110 11.11 3.48 6.68
C LEU A 110 10.82 4.76 7.46
N ASN A 111 10.27 4.62 8.66
CA ASN A 111 10.01 5.70 9.59
C ASN A 111 10.91 5.52 10.80
N LEU A 112 11.71 6.54 11.11
CA LEU A 112 12.60 6.57 12.26
C LEU A 112 12.32 7.84 13.05
N ASP A 113 11.84 7.68 14.29
CA ASP A 113 11.60 8.78 15.22
C ASP A 113 12.59 8.67 16.38
N HIS A 114 13.42 9.67 16.53
CA HIS A 114 14.44 9.77 17.56
C HIS A 114 14.23 11.09 18.33
N GLU A 115 14.63 11.16 19.60
CA GLU A 115 14.49 12.38 20.43
C GLU A 115 15.02 13.64 19.76
N LYS A 116 16.03 13.53 18.89
CA LYS A 116 16.70 14.66 18.23
C LYS A 116 16.30 14.87 16.78
N PHE A 117 15.78 13.88 16.11
CA PHE A 117 15.43 13.97 14.70
C PHE A 117 14.30 13.00 14.33
N ASN A 118 13.63 13.34 13.24
CA ASN A 118 12.68 12.45 12.58
C ASN A 118 13.16 12.20 11.13
N PHE A 119 13.10 10.96 10.69
CA PHE A 119 13.44 10.55 9.34
C PHE A 119 12.34 9.68 8.77
N VAL A 120 11.90 10.03 7.56
CA VAL A 120 11.00 9.21 6.75
C VAL A 120 11.65 9.07 5.38
N GLY A 121 11.86 7.82 4.95
CA GLY A 121 12.44 7.58 3.63
C GLY A 121 11.85 6.33 3.00
N GLY A 122 11.92 6.25 1.66
CA GLY A 122 11.37 5.10 0.99
C GLY A 122 11.36 5.18 -0.52
N VAL A 123 10.56 4.30 -1.09
CA VAL A 123 10.32 4.20 -2.53
C VAL A 123 8.83 4.05 -2.78
N LYS A 124 8.34 4.65 -3.87
CA LYS A 124 6.95 4.53 -4.33
C LYS A 124 6.90 4.23 -5.81
N ALA A 125 5.96 3.40 -6.18
CA ALA A 125 5.60 3.14 -7.57
C ALA A 125 4.09 3.30 -7.73
N PHE A 126 3.69 4.09 -8.70
CA PHE A 126 2.30 4.31 -9.06
C PHE A 126 2.01 3.65 -10.40
N GLU A 127 0.85 3.01 -10.51
CA GLU A 127 0.35 2.41 -11.73
C GLU A 127 -1.01 3.05 -12.07
N ASP A 128 -1.04 3.90 -13.12
CA ASP A 128 -2.25 4.56 -13.63
C ASP A 128 -2.99 3.62 -14.58
N LEU A 129 -4.16 3.17 -14.18
CA LEU A 129 -4.97 2.18 -14.91
C LEU A 129 -5.62 2.73 -16.19
N HIS A 130 -5.61 4.05 -16.40
CA HIS A 130 -6.11 4.66 -17.63
C HIS A 130 -5.05 4.75 -18.72
N LYS A 131 -3.78 4.67 -18.36
CA LYS A 131 -2.66 4.81 -19.29
C LYS A 131 -2.16 3.47 -19.78
N GLN A 132 -1.44 3.50 -20.87
CA GLN A 132 -0.83 2.33 -21.50
C GLN A 132 0.68 2.52 -21.65
N ASN A 133 1.40 1.42 -21.81
CA ASN A 133 2.85 1.40 -22.01
C ASN A 133 3.64 1.99 -20.83
N SER A 134 4.73 2.67 -21.12
CA SER A 134 5.62 3.28 -20.11
C SER A 134 4.95 4.37 -19.29
N ASP A 135 4.01 5.11 -19.88
CA ASP A 135 3.31 6.22 -19.23
C ASP A 135 2.39 5.75 -18.08
N ARG A 136 2.09 4.44 -18.04
CA ARG A 136 1.33 3.80 -17.00
C ARG A 136 2.03 3.83 -15.65
N TYR A 137 3.36 3.81 -15.63
CA TYR A 137 4.14 3.68 -14.40
C TYR A 137 4.89 4.96 -14.09
N GLN A 138 4.76 5.43 -12.84
CA GLN A 138 5.56 6.50 -12.28
C GLN A 138 6.27 6.00 -11.03
N PHE A 139 7.57 6.25 -10.96
CA PHE A 139 8.41 5.85 -9.83
C PHE A 139 8.92 7.08 -9.11
N ILE A 140 8.91 7.04 -7.78
CA ILE A 140 9.59 7.99 -6.90
C ILE A 140 10.65 7.19 -6.13
N LEU A 141 11.92 7.29 -6.57
CA LEU A 141 13.02 6.42 -6.16
C LEU A 141 14.33 7.20 -6.02
N PRO A 142 14.88 7.31 -4.83
CA PRO A 142 14.26 7.28 -3.50
C PRO A 142 13.58 8.60 -3.17
N TYR A 143 12.82 8.64 -2.08
CA TYR A 143 12.44 9.89 -1.43
C TYR A 143 12.87 9.88 0.03
N TYR A 144 13.11 11.06 0.61
CA TYR A 144 13.33 11.21 2.04
C TYR A 144 12.84 12.55 2.56
N ASN A 145 12.49 12.55 3.85
CA ASN A 145 12.26 13.73 4.67
C ASN A 145 13.06 13.55 5.96
N PHE A 146 13.87 14.52 6.29
CA PHE A 146 14.62 14.59 7.52
C PHE A 146 14.30 15.89 8.23
N SER A 147 14.01 15.84 9.52
CA SER A 147 13.80 17.01 10.36
C SER A 147 14.54 16.87 11.68
N THR A 148 15.12 17.95 12.16
CA THR A 148 15.77 18.00 13.48
C THR A 148 15.62 19.38 14.10
N ASN A 149 15.48 19.40 15.42
CA ASN A 149 15.47 20.62 16.22
C ASN A 149 16.86 20.82 16.84
N LEU A 150 17.49 21.93 16.50
CA LEU A 150 18.76 22.35 17.05
C LEU A 150 18.49 23.40 18.16
N SER A 151 18.69 23.03 19.41
CA SER A 151 18.67 23.97 20.51
C SER A 151 20.10 24.45 20.79
N ASP A 152 20.33 25.74 20.67
CA ASP A 152 21.62 26.35 21.00
C ASP A 152 21.50 27.12 22.32
N ASN A 153 22.30 26.70 23.29
CA ASN A 153 22.36 27.36 24.60
C ASN A 153 22.98 28.76 24.56
N TYR A 154 23.70 29.10 23.47
CA TYR A 154 24.37 30.41 23.31
C TYR A 154 23.45 31.46 22.70
N LEU A 155 22.52 31.09 21.83
CA LEU A 155 21.66 32.00 21.08
C LEU A 155 20.24 32.11 21.63
N SER A 156 19.91 31.38 22.70
CA SER A 156 18.57 31.36 23.33
C SER A 156 17.43 31.18 22.31
N GLY A 157 17.67 30.40 21.24
CA GLY A 157 16.73 30.17 20.16
C GLY A 157 16.61 28.69 19.80
N GLU A 158 15.44 28.32 19.25
CA GLU A 158 15.22 27.00 18.63
C GLU A 158 15.36 27.16 17.10
N THR A 159 16.17 26.31 16.49
CA THR A 159 16.33 26.25 15.04
C THR A 159 15.84 24.91 14.52
N ASN A 160 14.86 24.94 13.63
CA ASN A 160 14.38 23.76 12.93
C ASN A 160 15.14 23.59 11.61
N PHE A 161 15.78 22.45 11.43
CA PHE A 161 16.37 22.07 10.16
C PHE A 161 15.50 21.03 9.46
N LEU A 162 15.12 21.31 8.20
CA LEU A 162 14.34 20.45 7.35
C LEU A 162 15.12 20.16 6.07
N SER A 163 15.21 18.88 5.70
CA SER A 163 15.77 18.46 4.42
C SER A 163 14.87 17.42 3.79
N SER A 164 14.54 17.59 2.53
CA SER A 164 13.75 16.63 1.77
C SER A 164 14.27 16.49 0.36
N GLY A 165 14.10 15.33 -0.22
CA GLY A 165 14.48 15.05 -1.60
C GLY A 165 13.68 13.90 -2.17
N SER A 166 13.54 13.92 -3.49
CA SER A 166 12.97 12.82 -4.28
C SER A 166 13.60 12.80 -5.66
N ASN A 167 13.67 11.60 -6.27
CA ASN A 167 14.15 11.41 -7.64
C ASN A 167 13.07 10.73 -8.48
#